data_9c636076f87d33bfd8229798e6cc5829
#
_entry.id   9c636076f87d33bfd8229798e6cc5829
#
_cell.length_a   1.000
_cell.length_b   1.000
_cell.length_c   1.000
_cell.angle_alpha   90.00
_cell.angle_beta   90.00
_cell.angle_gamma   90.00
#
_symmetry.space_group_name_H-M   'P 1'
#
loop_
_entity.id
_entity.type
_entity.pdbx_description
1 polymer ?
#
loop_
_entity_poly.entity_id
_entity_poly.type
_entity_poly.pdbx_seq_one_letter_code
_entity_poly.pdbx_strand_id
1 'polypeptide(L)'
;QYDLDDLFERGFRTKNGSIRTPQSIQSYATLATIIFQTNQNEQHGGQAIPAFDFFMAKGVSKSFRKHLASFISFYVQMNKGEEIEEKAIRTVIAEHLSSIKASELERETLRMALTALQINIDKEHLNQIIEKAFVQTQKDTHQAMEGFIHNLNTMHSRGGNQVVFSSINYGTDTSAEGRMVIEELLKATVEGLGTRGEVPVFPIQIF
;
A
#
# COMPACT_ATOMS: atom_id res chain seq x y z
N GLN A 1 -1.02 -16.30 -17.83
CA GLN A 1 -0.09 -15.53 -16.98
C GLN A 1 -0.38 -14.04 -17.18
N TYR A 2 -0.69 -13.32 -16.12
CA TYR A 2 -0.94 -11.89 -16.16
C TYR A 2 0.36 -11.14 -15.90
N ASP A 3 0.56 -10.03 -16.62
CA ASP A 3 1.58 -9.05 -16.28
C ASP A 3 1.04 -8.17 -15.13
N LEU A 4 1.52 -8.45 -13.92
CA LEU A 4 1.05 -7.73 -12.73
C LEU A 4 1.52 -6.27 -12.72
N ASP A 5 2.70 -5.98 -13.27
CA ASP A 5 3.18 -4.59 -13.39
C ASP A 5 2.25 -3.76 -14.27
N ASP A 6 1.88 -4.28 -15.43
CA ASP A 6 0.94 -3.61 -16.34
C ASP A 6 -0.44 -3.44 -15.67
N LEU A 7 -0.94 -4.47 -14.99
CA LEU A 7 -2.22 -4.42 -14.28
C LEU A 7 -2.24 -3.37 -13.16
N PHE A 8 -1.17 -3.28 -12.37
CA PHE A 8 -1.07 -2.31 -11.29
C PHE A 8 -0.77 -0.88 -11.79
N GLU A 9 -0.16 -0.73 -12.95
CA GLU A 9 0.13 0.59 -13.53
C GLU A 9 -1.01 1.18 -14.36
N ARG A 10 -1.72 0.34 -15.11
CA ARG A 10 -2.77 0.80 -16.05
C ARG A 10 -4.19 0.47 -15.62
N GLY A 11 -4.33 -0.38 -14.61
CA GLY A 11 -5.62 -0.99 -14.29
C GLY A 11 -6.03 -2.01 -15.35
N PHE A 12 -7.23 -2.54 -15.27
CA PHE A 12 -7.74 -3.51 -16.24
C PHE A 12 -9.25 -3.42 -16.46
N ARG A 13 -9.68 -3.95 -17.61
CA ARG A 13 -11.10 -4.09 -17.95
C ARG A 13 -11.60 -5.48 -17.60
N THR A 14 -12.72 -5.54 -16.90
CA THR A 14 -13.54 -6.73 -16.73
C THR A 14 -14.74 -6.66 -17.67
N LYS A 15 -15.48 -7.75 -17.78
CA LYS A 15 -16.75 -7.76 -18.56
C LYS A 15 -17.76 -6.71 -18.05
N ASN A 16 -17.72 -6.40 -16.77
CA ASN A 16 -18.70 -5.55 -16.09
C ASN A 16 -18.18 -4.17 -15.70
N GLY A 17 -16.96 -3.81 -16.08
CA GLY A 17 -16.39 -2.49 -15.76
C GLY A 17 -14.88 -2.42 -15.92
N SER A 18 -14.32 -1.26 -15.57
CA SER A 18 -12.89 -1.03 -15.56
C SER A 18 -12.40 -0.72 -14.15
N ILE A 19 -11.25 -1.29 -13.80
CA ILE A 19 -10.57 -1.02 -12.53
C ILE A 19 -9.47 0.01 -12.81
N ARG A 20 -9.49 1.11 -12.05
CA ARG A 20 -8.48 2.17 -12.15
C ARG A 20 -7.16 1.73 -11.55
N THR A 21 -6.09 2.39 -11.95
CA THR A 21 -4.78 2.29 -11.29
C THR A 21 -4.89 2.52 -9.79
N PRO A 22 -4.45 1.58 -8.95
CA PRO A 22 -4.53 1.71 -7.50
C PRO A 22 -3.63 2.84 -6.99
N GLN A 23 -4.13 3.60 -6.01
CA GLN A 23 -3.48 4.80 -5.46
C GLN A 23 -3.12 4.69 -3.97
N SER A 24 -3.40 3.56 -3.35
CA SER A 24 -3.10 3.29 -1.94
C SER A 24 -2.83 1.82 -1.72
N ILE A 25 -2.18 1.48 -0.60
CA ILE A 25 -1.93 0.08 -0.24
C ILE A 25 -3.22 -0.74 -0.14
N GLN A 26 -4.31 -0.16 0.37
CA GLN A 26 -5.61 -0.83 0.42
C GLN A 26 -6.11 -1.19 -1.00
N SER A 27 -5.97 -0.25 -1.95
CA SER A 27 -6.37 -0.48 -3.33
C SER A 27 -5.52 -1.56 -4.01
N TYR A 28 -4.21 -1.61 -3.70
CA TYR A 28 -3.31 -2.66 -4.18
C TYR A 28 -3.71 -4.03 -3.65
N ALA A 29 -3.94 -4.15 -2.35
CA ALA A 29 -4.37 -5.39 -1.71
C ALA A 29 -5.73 -5.87 -2.22
N THR A 30 -6.69 -4.94 -2.38
CA THR A 30 -8.00 -5.23 -2.97
C THR A 30 -7.87 -5.73 -4.41
N LEU A 31 -7.02 -5.09 -5.22
CA LEU A 31 -6.80 -5.49 -6.60
C LEU A 31 -6.17 -6.88 -6.69
N ALA A 32 -5.20 -7.20 -5.83
CA ALA A 32 -4.61 -8.54 -5.74
C ALA A 32 -5.69 -9.60 -5.40
N THR A 33 -6.60 -9.30 -4.48
CA THR A 33 -7.73 -10.18 -4.14
C THR A 33 -8.65 -10.40 -5.35
N ILE A 34 -8.99 -9.33 -6.08
CA ILE A 34 -9.84 -9.42 -7.27
C ILE A 34 -9.17 -10.26 -8.36
N ILE A 35 -7.87 -10.09 -8.57
CA ILE A 35 -7.09 -10.89 -9.54
C ILE A 35 -7.19 -12.37 -9.20
N PHE A 36 -6.94 -12.75 -7.94
CA PHE A 36 -7.07 -14.13 -7.50
C PHE A 36 -8.48 -14.69 -7.73
N GLN A 37 -9.51 -13.95 -7.35
CA GLN A 37 -10.90 -14.39 -7.51
C GLN A 37 -11.33 -14.51 -8.97
N THR A 38 -10.98 -13.52 -9.80
CA THR A 38 -11.31 -13.53 -11.23
C THR A 38 -10.62 -14.69 -11.93
N ASN A 39 -9.33 -14.88 -11.65
CA ASN A 39 -8.55 -15.94 -12.27
C ASN A 39 -9.05 -17.33 -11.86
N GLN A 40 -9.48 -17.52 -10.61
CA GLN A 40 -10.05 -18.79 -10.16
C GLN A 40 -11.35 -19.14 -10.88
N ASN A 41 -12.14 -18.16 -11.30
CA ASN A 41 -13.35 -18.42 -12.06
C ASN A 41 -13.06 -18.91 -13.49
N GLU A 42 -11.90 -18.58 -14.03
CA GLU A 42 -11.49 -18.91 -15.40
C GLU A 42 -10.56 -20.13 -15.48
N GLN A 43 -9.87 -20.47 -14.40
CA GLN A 43 -8.87 -21.53 -14.37
C GLN A 43 -9.12 -22.53 -13.23
N HIS A 44 -8.67 -23.77 -13.43
CA HIS A 44 -8.62 -24.79 -12.40
C HIS A 44 -7.20 -24.87 -11.80
N GLY A 45 -7.11 -24.95 -10.45
CA GLY A 45 -5.85 -25.15 -9.74
C GLY A 45 -5.47 -23.98 -8.85
N GLY A 46 -4.32 -24.12 -8.20
CA GLY A 46 -3.74 -23.10 -7.34
C GLY A 46 -3.16 -21.94 -8.13
N GLN A 47 -3.14 -20.77 -7.51
CA GLN A 47 -2.63 -19.53 -8.09
C GLN A 47 -1.54 -18.94 -7.19
N ALA A 48 -0.54 -18.33 -7.77
CA ALA A 48 0.55 -17.70 -7.04
C ALA A 48 0.81 -16.28 -7.52
N ILE A 49 1.10 -15.37 -6.57
CA ILE A 49 1.73 -14.08 -6.87
C ILE A 49 3.20 -14.19 -6.42
N PRO A 50 4.15 -14.23 -7.37
CA PRO A 50 5.57 -14.12 -7.05
C PRO A 50 5.90 -12.67 -6.64
N ALA A 51 6.90 -12.48 -5.76
CA ALA A 51 7.36 -11.16 -5.33
C ALA A 51 6.22 -10.23 -4.84
N PHE A 52 5.34 -10.75 -3.99
CA PHE A 52 4.18 -10.04 -3.46
C PHE A 52 4.58 -8.72 -2.76
N ASP A 53 5.66 -8.76 -1.97
CA ASP A 53 6.26 -7.62 -1.30
C ASP A 53 6.65 -6.49 -2.28
N PHE A 54 7.28 -6.82 -3.39
CA PHE A 54 7.67 -5.87 -4.43
C PHE A 54 6.45 -5.16 -5.06
N PHE A 55 5.39 -5.91 -5.38
CA PHE A 55 4.18 -5.31 -5.94
C PHE A 55 3.44 -4.43 -4.93
N MET A 56 3.34 -4.86 -3.69
CA MET A 56 2.66 -4.11 -2.64
C MET A 56 3.47 -2.89 -2.16
N ALA A 57 4.80 -2.92 -2.24
CA ALA A 57 5.68 -1.80 -1.89
C ALA A 57 5.33 -0.51 -2.63
N LYS A 58 4.92 -0.61 -3.90
CA LYS A 58 4.44 0.54 -4.69
C LYS A 58 3.20 1.19 -4.05
N GLY A 59 2.30 0.38 -3.49
CA GLY A 59 1.12 0.84 -2.77
C GLY A 59 1.47 1.54 -1.46
N VAL A 60 2.45 1.02 -0.71
CA VAL A 60 2.98 1.64 0.51
C VAL A 60 3.57 3.02 0.20
N SER A 61 4.43 3.12 -0.81
CA SER A 61 5.01 4.40 -1.26
C SER A 61 3.94 5.44 -1.62
N LYS A 62 2.91 5.04 -2.37
CA LYS A 62 1.80 5.94 -2.75
C LYS A 62 1.00 6.40 -1.53
N SER A 63 0.69 5.49 -0.59
CA SER A 63 0.00 5.82 0.66
C SER A 63 0.81 6.80 1.51
N PHE A 64 2.11 6.55 1.67
CA PHE A 64 3.00 7.43 2.42
C PHE A 64 3.03 8.85 1.84
N ARG A 65 3.25 8.99 0.53
CA ARG A 65 3.26 10.29 -0.15
C ARG A 65 1.93 11.02 -0.02
N LYS A 66 0.83 10.29 -0.06
CA LYS A 66 -0.51 10.84 0.14
C LYS A 66 -0.68 11.39 1.55
N HIS A 67 -0.33 10.60 2.58
CA HIS A 67 -0.43 11.04 3.98
C HIS A 67 0.48 12.22 4.27
N LEU A 68 1.72 12.15 3.79
CA LEU A 68 2.68 13.23 3.97
C LEU A 68 2.20 14.55 3.35
N ALA A 69 1.69 14.51 2.12
CA ALA A 69 1.13 15.69 1.45
C ALA A 69 -0.08 16.25 2.20
N SER A 70 -0.98 15.38 2.65
CA SER A 70 -2.17 15.78 3.40
C SER A 70 -1.82 16.41 4.75
N PHE A 71 -0.85 15.86 5.47
CA PHE A 71 -0.40 16.43 6.74
C PHE A 71 0.35 17.76 6.56
N ILE A 72 1.14 17.92 5.51
CA ILE A 72 1.78 19.20 5.17
C ILE A 72 0.71 20.22 4.83
N SER A 73 -0.27 19.89 3.98
CA SER A 73 -1.37 20.78 3.61
C SER A 73 -2.16 21.21 4.86
N PHE A 74 -2.49 20.28 5.75
CA PHE A 74 -3.17 20.56 7.00
C PHE A 74 -2.36 21.49 7.92
N TYR A 75 -1.04 21.25 8.03
CA TYR A 75 -0.15 22.12 8.82
C TYR A 75 -0.17 23.56 8.29
N VAL A 76 -0.13 23.75 6.98
CA VAL A 76 -0.18 25.09 6.37
C VAL A 76 -1.52 25.74 6.61
N GLN A 77 -2.62 25.02 6.41
CA GLN A 77 -3.97 25.53 6.65
C GLN A 77 -4.14 26.02 8.11
N MET A 78 -3.63 25.24 9.08
CA MET A 78 -3.71 25.61 10.49
C MET A 78 -2.86 26.83 10.86
N ASN A 79 -1.70 27.02 10.23
CA ASN A 79 -0.76 28.08 10.59
C ASN A 79 -0.95 29.36 9.77
N LYS A 80 -1.39 29.27 8.51
CA LYS A 80 -1.53 30.41 7.60
C LYS A 80 -2.97 30.69 7.16
N GLY A 81 -3.90 29.76 7.36
CA GLY A 81 -5.26 29.86 6.85
C GLY A 81 -5.37 29.73 5.32
N GLU A 82 -4.30 29.31 4.64
CA GLU A 82 -4.23 29.17 3.18
C GLU A 82 -4.45 27.70 2.79
N GLU A 83 -5.24 27.46 1.76
CA GLU A 83 -5.35 26.15 1.12
C GLU A 83 -4.27 26.02 0.05
N ILE A 84 -3.50 24.95 0.11
CA ILE A 84 -2.50 24.60 -0.90
C ILE A 84 -2.94 23.34 -1.62
N GLU A 85 -2.75 23.31 -2.93
CA GLU A 85 -3.04 22.13 -3.73
C GLU A 85 -2.11 20.96 -3.36
N GLU A 86 -2.67 19.91 -2.75
CA GLU A 86 -1.92 18.71 -2.36
C GLU A 86 -1.13 18.08 -3.52
N LYS A 87 -1.59 18.26 -4.76
CA LYS A 87 -0.91 17.71 -5.94
C LYS A 87 0.49 18.29 -6.13
N ALA A 88 0.65 19.61 -5.92
CA ALA A 88 1.96 20.25 -5.99
C ALA A 88 2.90 19.71 -4.89
N ILE A 89 2.39 19.56 -3.67
CA ILE A 89 3.14 18.99 -2.55
C ILE A 89 3.57 17.54 -2.86
N ARG A 90 2.68 16.70 -3.42
CA ARG A 90 3.00 15.31 -3.80
C ARG A 90 4.11 15.23 -4.84
N THR A 91 4.11 16.14 -5.82
CA THR A 91 5.18 16.19 -6.83
C THR A 91 6.53 16.46 -6.17
N VAL A 92 6.60 17.47 -5.30
CA VAL A 92 7.83 17.81 -4.58
C VAL A 92 8.28 16.65 -3.67
N ILE A 93 7.37 15.99 -2.96
CA ILE A 93 7.69 14.81 -2.15
C ILE A 93 8.27 13.70 -3.03
N ALA A 94 7.69 13.44 -4.20
CA ALA A 94 8.14 12.38 -5.11
C ALA A 94 9.54 12.64 -5.69
N GLU A 95 9.91 13.90 -5.86
CA GLU A 95 11.23 14.30 -6.38
C GLU A 95 12.34 14.25 -5.32
N HIS A 96 12.01 14.41 -4.04
CA HIS A 96 12.99 14.56 -2.96
C HIS A 96 13.04 13.40 -1.98
N LEU A 97 12.02 12.55 -1.94
CA LEU A 97 12.02 11.36 -1.09
C LEU A 97 11.98 10.09 -1.93
N SER A 98 13.04 9.28 -1.81
CA SER A 98 13.15 8.00 -2.51
C SER A 98 12.39 6.87 -1.78
N SER A 99 12.26 6.94 -0.46
CA SER A 99 11.69 5.91 0.40
C SER A 99 10.88 6.49 1.56
N ILE A 100 10.06 5.64 2.18
CA ILE A 100 9.33 5.96 3.43
C ILE A 100 10.28 6.17 4.62
N LYS A 101 11.52 5.66 4.55
CA LYS A 101 12.60 5.95 5.49
C LYS A 101 13.54 7.01 4.90
N ALA A 102 13.08 8.25 4.91
CA ALA A 102 13.87 9.38 4.42
C ALA A 102 15.14 9.59 5.24
N SER A 103 16.29 9.74 4.57
CA SER A 103 17.53 10.16 5.16
C SER A 103 17.48 11.63 5.61
N GLU A 104 18.39 12.03 6.47
CA GLU A 104 18.47 13.42 6.94
C GLU A 104 18.68 14.42 5.78
N LEU A 105 19.47 14.02 4.78
CA LEU A 105 19.69 14.82 3.58
C LEU A 105 18.40 15.00 2.76
N GLU A 106 17.66 13.93 2.56
CA GLU A 106 16.38 13.98 1.84
C GLU A 106 15.35 14.85 2.58
N ARG A 107 15.29 14.77 3.90
CA ARG A 107 14.41 15.61 4.72
C ARG A 107 14.75 17.10 4.58
N GLU A 108 16.05 17.43 4.57
CA GLU A 108 16.50 18.81 4.41
C GLU A 108 16.25 19.34 2.98
N THR A 109 16.51 18.53 1.95
CA THR A 109 16.23 18.92 0.57
C THR A 109 14.72 19.09 0.33
N LEU A 110 13.89 18.23 0.92
CA LEU A 110 12.43 18.40 0.89
C LEU A 110 12.02 19.71 1.57
N ARG A 111 12.59 20.05 2.73
CA ARG A 111 12.29 21.28 3.45
C ARG A 111 12.62 22.53 2.60
N MET A 112 13.77 22.51 1.92
CA MET A 112 14.18 23.59 1.03
C MET A 112 13.22 23.71 -0.18
N ALA A 113 12.82 22.60 -0.78
CA ALA A 113 11.89 22.59 -1.90
C ALA A 113 10.48 23.07 -1.48
N LEU A 114 10.01 22.72 -0.29
CA LEU A 114 8.77 23.25 0.26
C LEU A 114 8.83 24.76 0.49
N THR A 115 9.97 25.26 0.94
CA THR A 115 10.19 26.72 1.09
C THR A 115 10.09 27.45 -0.23
N ALA A 116 10.55 26.85 -1.35
CA ALA A 116 10.38 27.41 -2.69
C ALA A 116 8.90 27.50 -3.12
N LEU A 117 8.03 26.66 -2.58
CA LEU A 117 6.58 26.74 -2.73
C LEU A 117 5.91 27.66 -1.70
N GLN A 118 6.68 28.50 -0.99
CA GLN A 118 6.23 29.38 0.09
C GLN A 118 5.66 28.62 1.32
N ILE A 119 5.96 27.33 1.42
CA ILE A 119 5.61 26.48 2.56
C ILE A 119 6.79 26.47 3.53
N ASN A 120 6.74 27.30 4.56
CA ASN A 120 7.78 27.36 5.58
C ASN A 120 7.43 26.44 6.74
N ILE A 121 8.16 25.33 6.83
CA ILE A 121 8.08 24.36 7.93
C ILE A 121 9.48 24.26 8.51
N ASP A 122 9.60 24.41 9.83
CA ASP A 122 10.89 24.16 10.49
C ASP A 122 11.21 22.66 10.51
N LYS A 123 12.47 22.35 10.78
CA LYS A 123 13.01 20.99 10.73
C LYS A 123 12.30 20.05 11.70
N GLU A 124 11.98 20.51 12.89
CA GLU A 124 11.36 19.69 13.92
C GLU A 124 9.94 19.28 13.55
N HIS A 125 9.12 20.25 13.12
CA HIS A 125 7.76 19.98 12.68
C HIS A 125 7.72 19.10 11.41
N LEU A 126 8.62 19.32 10.46
CA LEU A 126 8.69 18.46 9.27
C LEU A 126 9.03 17.02 9.64
N ASN A 127 9.97 16.81 10.56
CA ASN A 127 10.31 15.48 11.05
C ASN A 127 9.11 14.80 11.74
N GLN A 128 8.38 15.53 12.59
CA GLN A 128 7.17 15.01 13.23
C GLN A 128 6.08 14.64 12.21
N ILE A 129 5.92 15.45 11.17
CA ILE A 129 4.95 15.18 10.08
C ILE A 129 5.35 13.92 9.31
N ILE A 130 6.65 13.76 8.98
CA ILE A 130 7.16 12.56 8.29
C ILE A 130 6.95 11.31 9.13
N GLU A 131 7.28 11.34 10.41
CA GLU A 131 7.06 10.21 11.33
C GLU A 131 5.56 9.87 11.47
N LYS A 132 4.71 10.87 11.56
CA LYS A 132 3.26 10.67 11.59
C LYS A 132 2.73 10.04 10.31
N ALA A 133 3.22 10.47 9.15
CA ALA A 133 2.89 9.87 7.86
C ALA A 133 3.36 8.41 7.78
N PHE A 134 4.55 8.10 8.30
CA PHE A 134 5.06 6.74 8.38
C PHE A 134 4.16 5.85 9.25
N VAL A 135 3.83 6.27 10.47
CA VAL A 135 2.96 5.51 11.38
C VAL A 135 1.56 5.30 10.78
N GLN A 136 1.01 6.32 10.12
CA GLN A 136 -0.29 6.17 9.45
C GLN A 136 -0.22 5.19 8.29
N THR A 137 0.85 5.23 7.49
CA THR A 137 1.07 4.29 6.40
C THR A 137 1.23 2.86 6.91
N GLN A 138 1.92 2.67 8.03
CA GLN A 138 2.06 1.36 8.66
C GLN A 138 0.69 0.80 9.10
N LYS A 139 -0.15 1.62 9.73
CA LYS A 139 -1.53 1.22 10.10
C LYS A 139 -2.37 0.84 8.88
N ASP A 140 -2.28 1.65 7.83
CA ASP A 140 -3.00 1.36 6.58
C ASP A 140 -2.50 0.06 5.92
N THR A 141 -1.20 -0.20 5.99
CA THR A 141 -0.60 -1.42 5.46
C THR A 141 -1.05 -2.64 6.26
N HIS A 142 -1.07 -2.54 7.59
CA HIS A 142 -1.59 -3.59 8.46
C HIS A 142 -3.04 -3.92 8.11
N GLN A 143 -3.92 -2.92 8.06
CA GLN A 143 -5.32 -3.09 7.72
C GLN A 143 -5.53 -3.66 6.31
N ALA A 144 -4.67 -3.27 5.35
CA ALA A 144 -4.71 -3.80 3.99
C ALA A 144 -4.33 -5.30 3.96
N MET A 145 -3.33 -5.71 4.74
CA MET A 145 -2.89 -7.11 4.84
C MET A 145 -3.93 -7.96 5.57
N GLU A 146 -4.50 -7.45 6.66
CA GLU A 146 -5.63 -8.08 7.36
C GLU A 146 -6.81 -8.32 6.40
N GLY A 147 -7.23 -7.27 5.67
CA GLY A 147 -8.31 -7.39 4.69
C GLY A 147 -7.99 -8.36 3.55
N PHE A 148 -6.75 -8.39 3.08
CA PHE A 148 -6.30 -9.33 2.05
C PHE A 148 -6.42 -10.79 2.52
N ILE A 149 -5.89 -11.11 3.69
CA ILE A 149 -5.97 -12.44 4.29
C ILE A 149 -7.43 -12.82 4.53
N HIS A 150 -8.21 -11.91 5.12
CA HIS A 150 -9.63 -12.15 5.42
C HIS A 150 -10.44 -12.48 4.16
N ASN A 151 -10.27 -11.69 3.12
CA ASN A 151 -10.97 -11.89 1.86
C ASN A 151 -10.64 -13.23 1.19
N LEU A 152 -9.38 -13.66 1.21
CA LEU A 152 -8.98 -14.94 0.62
C LEU A 152 -9.52 -16.16 1.39
N ASN A 153 -9.89 -16.01 2.66
CA ASN A 153 -10.44 -17.09 3.48
C ASN A 153 -11.98 -17.09 3.57
N THR A 154 -12.62 -15.95 3.32
CA THR A 154 -14.07 -15.79 3.50
C THR A 154 -14.85 -15.61 2.22
N MET A 155 -14.24 -15.10 1.17
CA MET A 155 -14.93 -14.88 -0.10
C MET A 155 -14.89 -16.12 -0.98
N HIS A 156 -16.07 -16.57 -1.38
CA HIS A 156 -16.24 -17.71 -2.25
C HIS A 156 -16.34 -17.27 -3.71
N SER A 157 -15.53 -17.84 -4.59
CA SER A 157 -15.44 -17.43 -5.99
C SER A 157 -16.22 -18.31 -6.97
N ARG A 158 -16.72 -19.47 -6.54
CA ARG A 158 -17.50 -20.41 -7.39
C ARG A 158 -18.75 -20.92 -6.68
N GLY A 159 -19.76 -21.30 -7.47
CA GLY A 159 -20.89 -22.07 -6.97
C GLY A 159 -20.43 -23.37 -6.35
N GLY A 160 -20.48 -23.49 -5.03
CA GLY A 160 -19.99 -24.66 -4.29
C GLY A 160 -19.09 -24.32 -3.10
N ASN A 161 -19.03 -23.07 -2.68
CA ASN A 161 -18.29 -22.60 -1.49
C ASN A 161 -16.77 -22.90 -1.50
N GLN A 162 -16.13 -22.90 -2.66
CA GLN A 162 -14.68 -23.06 -2.70
C GLN A 162 -13.98 -21.73 -2.41
N VAL A 163 -13.11 -21.73 -1.40
CA VAL A 163 -12.14 -20.66 -1.16
C VAL A 163 -11.05 -20.67 -2.23
N VAL A 164 -10.41 -19.52 -2.42
CA VAL A 164 -9.37 -19.34 -3.44
C VAL A 164 -8.07 -20.04 -3.02
N PHE A 165 -7.68 -21.10 -3.73
CA PHE A 165 -6.38 -21.74 -3.53
C PHE A 165 -5.27 -20.80 -4.01
N SER A 166 -4.70 -20.06 -3.08
CA SER A 166 -3.75 -19.00 -3.35
C SER A 166 -2.45 -19.17 -2.58
N SER A 167 -1.36 -18.76 -3.21
CA SER A 167 -0.06 -18.61 -2.57
C SER A 167 0.58 -17.28 -2.92
N ILE A 168 1.43 -16.80 -2.04
CA ILE A 168 2.25 -15.61 -2.25
C ILE A 168 3.70 -15.90 -1.90
N ASN A 169 4.61 -15.39 -2.73
CA ASN A 169 6.04 -15.46 -2.46
C ASN A 169 6.52 -14.05 -2.12
N TYR A 170 7.38 -13.93 -1.12
CA TYR A 170 7.93 -12.65 -0.67
C TYR A 170 9.32 -12.85 -0.06
N GLY A 171 10.02 -11.77 0.28
CA GLY A 171 11.36 -11.78 0.86
C GLY A 171 12.46 -11.33 -0.12
N THR A 172 12.11 -11.05 -1.37
CA THR A 172 13.06 -10.57 -2.38
C THR A 172 13.22 -9.05 -2.39
N ASP A 173 12.22 -8.31 -1.92
CA ASP A 173 12.29 -6.86 -1.82
C ASP A 173 12.92 -6.43 -0.49
N THR A 174 14.11 -5.82 -0.59
CA THR A 174 14.85 -5.32 0.58
C THR A 174 14.55 -3.86 0.91
N SER A 175 13.67 -3.20 0.16
CA SER A 175 13.25 -1.82 0.42
C SER A 175 12.52 -1.69 1.78
N ALA A 176 12.48 -0.49 2.32
CA ALA A 176 11.75 -0.24 3.56
C ALA A 176 10.24 -0.49 3.39
N GLU A 177 9.73 -0.22 2.20
CA GLU A 177 8.35 -0.45 1.80
C GLU A 177 8.01 -1.94 1.73
N GLY A 178 8.84 -2.75 1.06
CA GLY A 178 8.65 -4.19 0.98
C GLY A 178 8.76 -4.86 2.35
N ARG A 179 9.70 -4.43 3.18
CA ARG A 179 9.82 -4.91 4.56
C ARG A 179 8.61 -4.57 5.42
N MET A 180 8.04 -3.37 5.25
CA MET A 180 6.78 -3.00 5.93
C MET A 180 5.63 -3.93 5.50
N VAL A 181 5.52 -4.25 4.21
CA VAL A 181 4.50 -5.21 3.73
C VAL A 181 4.65 -6.56 4.40
N ILE A 182 5.87 -7.11 4.41
CA ILE A 182 6.17 -8.42 5.03
C ILE A 182 5.84 -8.41 6.53
N GLU A 183 6.31 -7.38 7.24
CA GLU A 183 6.09 -7.25 8.68
C GLU A 183 4.59 -7.21 9.02
N GLU A 184 3.82 -6.37 8.32
CA GLU A 184 2.40 -6.23 8.60
C GLU A 184 1.57 -7.43 8.10
N LEU A 185 2.02 -8.11 7.03
CA LEU A 185 1.43 -9.37 6.58
C LEU A 185 1.60 -10.47 7.64
N LEU A 186 2.80 -10.61 8.21
CA LEU A 186 3.08 -11.60 9.24
C LEU A 186 2.30 -11.31 10.53
N LYS A 187 2.23 -10.04 10.95
CA LYS A 187 1.41 -9.62 12.10
C LYS A 187 -0.05 -9.99 11.90
N ALA A 188 -0.64 -9.60 10.77
CA ALA A 188 -2.03 -9.92 10.44
C ALA A 188 -2.28 -11.45 10.37
N THR A 189 -1.31 -12.23 9.90
CA THR A 189 -1.40 -13.70 9.88
C THR A 189 -1.41 -14.28 11.30
N VAL A 190 -0.58 -13.75 12.20
CA VAL A 190 -0.50 -14.21 13.60
C VAL A 190 -1.73 -13.80 14.40
N GLU A 191 -2.28 -12.61 14.15
CA GLU A 191 -3.52 -12.14 14.77
C GLU A 191 -4.73 -12.98 14.35
N GLY A 192 -4.68 -13.55 13.13
CA GLY A 192 -5.66 -14.50 12.64
C GLY A 192 -6.99 -13.87 12.20
N LEU A 193 -7.98 -14.72 11.93
CA LEU A 193 -9.28 -14.32 11.40
C LEU A 193 -10.31 -14.09 12.50
N GLY A 194 -11.04 -12.99 12.38
CA GLY A 194 -12.15 -12.65 13.25
C GLY A 194 -11.76 -12.47 14.72
N THR A 195 -12.75 -12.41 15.59
CA THR A 195 -12.57 -12.14 17.03
C THR A 195 -11.93 -13.29 17.81
N ARG A 196 -11.88 -14.49 17.23
CA ARG A 196 -11.29 -15.70 17.84
C ARG A 196 -9.84 -15.94 17.44
N GLY A 197 -9.29 -15.17 16.50
CA GLY A 197 -7.94 -15.36 16.01
C GLY A 197 -7.74 -16.71 15.31
N GLU A 198 -8.72 -17.13 14.50
CA GLU A 198 -8.63 -18.40 13.77
C GLU A 198 -7.48 -18.35 12.76
N VAL A 199 -6.69 -19.43 12.68
CA VAL A 199 -5.54 -19.48 11.78
C VAL A 199 -6.00 -19.42 10.32
N PRO A 200 -5.53 -18.47 9.51
CA PRO A 200 -5.88 -18.39 8.10
C PRO A 200 -5.26 -19.56 7.33
N VAL A 201 -6.03 -20.17 6.43
CA VAL A 201 -5.55 -21.24 5.56
C VAL A 201 -4.85 -20.70 4.33
N PHE A 202 -5.34 -19.57 3.83
CA PHE A 202 -4.84 -18.91 2.62
C PHE A 202 -4.47 -17.44 2.89
N PRO A 203 -3.55 -16.89 2.11
CA PRO A 203 -2.70 -17.55 1.12
C PRO A 203 -1.63 -18.43 1.78
N ILE A 204 -1.16 -19.47 1.07
CA ILE A 204 0.07 -20.15 1.46
C ILE A 204 1.22 -19.16 1.30
N GLN A 205 2.02 -19.00 2.34
CA GLN A 205 3.11 -18.04 2.40
C GLN A 205 4.46 -18.72 2.19
N ILE A 206 5.22 -18.24 1.22
CA ILE A 206 6.53 -18.77 0.84
C ILE A 206 7.55 -17.64 0.94
N PHE A 207 8.52 -17.82 1.83
CA PHE A 207 9.64 -16.88 2.04
C PHE A 207 10.90 -17.39 1.36
#